data_2b76c86d195e43df2067b406afa12f73
#
_entry.id   2b76c86d195e43df2067b406afa12f73
#
_cell.length_a   1.000
_cell.length_b   1.000
_cell.length_c   1.000
_cell.angle_alpha   90.00
_cell.angle_beta   90.00
_cell.angle_gamma   90.00
#
_symmetry.space_group_name_H-M   'P 1'
#
loop_
_entity.id
_entity.type
_entity.pdbx_description
1 polymer ?
#
loop_
_entity_poly.entity_id
_entity_poly.type
_entity_poly.pdbx_seq_one_letter_code
_entity_poly.pdbx_strand_id
1 'polypeptide(L)'
;LFVVCDNGPYESQGDGGIAGLIASLLYQPPAMRYRTLTVLTNTPPRGPQSQPGGTQSHMLMEPVISKAARKLGIDHVAIHRINAPVGKALMNGPNARGVRPHVTSAFVKEALDKGAAMFRWDERKGASRQKNGNKVRGVGVALGAYSGGTIGFDGLFIIKPDGRMYVQSGIGNLGTESVTDVHRVAAEMMGMPWEKVVITFGNTRNNLPWSCISGGSQTIHSMTRAAHAAASDAITKAKQIAAKVLGGQPDDYTVADQRVSGRGRSLSLAEVASKAIELGGAFDGHELPKEINPFTVKSATALAGQGLMAVAKDTYPRDGQTHSYVAAFAEVEIDREIGSYRLLDYVAVADVGTVIHPRALGGQVLGRSILGMGHALGQKWVYDQQYGVALAKRFYQNRPPSILDIPAKMEWTAVGI
;
A
#
# COMPACT_ATOMS: atom_id res chain seq x y z
N LEU A 1 -5.09 4.57 26.50
CA LEU A 1 -4.38 3.36 26.03
C LEU A 1 -2.95 3.37 26.55
N PHE A 2 -2.52 2.28 27.17
CA PHE A 2 -1.14 2.06 27.61
C PHE A 2 -0.63 0.79 26.98
N VAL A 3 0.53 0.87 26.28
CA VAL A 3 1.13 -0.25 25.56
C VAL A 3 2.56 -0.44 26.04
N VAL A 4 2.93 -1.68 26.35
CA VAL A 4 4.30 -2.10 26.66
C VAL A 4 4.77 -2.98 25.53
N CYS A 5 5.91 -2.63 24.93
CA CYS A 5 6.53 -3.38 23.83
C CYS A 5 7.86 -3.95 24.29
N ASP A 6 8.02 -5.26 24.19
CA ASP A 6 9.32 -5.93 24.29
C ASP A 6 10.01 -5.89 22.92
N ASN A 7 11.14 -5.19 22.81
CA ASN A 7 11.88 -5.02 21.56
C ASN A 7 13.17 -5.85 21.48
N GLY A 8 13.46 -6.67 22.50
CA GLY A 8 14.74 -7.33 22.59
C GLY A 8 15.87 -6.35 22.97
N PRO A 9 17.10 -6.49 22.47
CA PRO A 9 18.25 -5.72 22.95
C PRO A 9 18.29 -4.26 22.46
N TYR A 10 17.48 -3.89 21.46
CA TYR A 10 17.41 -2.51 20.93
C TYR A 10 16.07 -2.23 20.25
N GLU A 11 15.68 -0.96 20.19
CA GLU A 11 14.50 -0.53 19.47
C GLU A 11 14.83 -0.30 17.99
N SER A 12 14.06 -0.90 17.09
CA SER A 12 14.28 -0.81 15.65
C SER A 12 13.26 0.04 14.89
N GLN A 13 12.02 0.24 15.37
CA GLN A 13 10.94 0.77 14.54
C GLN A 13 9.91 1.67 15.25
N GLY A 14 9.98 1.90 16.56
CA GLY A 14 8.99 2.71 17.26
C GLY A 14 7.56 2.17 17.23
N ASP A 15 7.37 0.85 17.21
CA ASP A 15 6.09 0.16 17.05
C ASP A 15 5.03 0.63 18.06
N GLY A 16 5.45 0.94 19.26
CA GLY A 16 4.57 1.49 20.29
C GLY A 16 3.90 2.79 19.85
N GLY A 17 4.64 3.73 19.27
CA GLY A 17 4.11 4.99 18.75
C GLY A 17 3.10 4.78 17.62
N ILE A 18 3.39 3.88 16.69
CA ILE A 18 2.51 3.56 15.56
C ILE A 18 1.20 2.94 16.07
N ALA A 19 1.22 2.10 17.11
CA ALA A 19 0.01 1.52 17.69
C ALA A 19 -0.95 2.61 18.18
N GLY A 20 -0.46 3.65 18.85
CA GLY A 20 -1.27 4.79 19.30
C GLY A 20 -1.82 5.62 18.16
N LEU A 21 -1.01 5.85 17.13
CA LEU A 21 -1.42 6.56 15.92
C LEU A 21 -2.61 5.86 15.25
N ILE A 22 -2.51 4.56 15.01
CA ILE A 22 -3.56 3.76 14.37
C ILE A 22 -4.83 3.72 15.23
N ALA A 23 -4.71 3.56 16.55
CA ALA A 23 -5.86 3.61 17.45
C ALA A 23 -6.59 4.99 17.39
N SER A 24 -5.83 6.09 17.34
CA SER A 24 -6.43 7.43 17.22
C SER A 24 -7.14 7.64 15.90
N LEU A 25 -6.65 7.01 14.84
CA LEU A 25 -7.22 7.10 13.49
C LEU A 25 -8.49 6.27 13.36
N LEU A 26 -8.47 5.00 13.76
CA LEU A 26 -9.58 4.07 13.51
C LEU A 26 -10.81 4.34 14.38
N TYR A 27 -10.62 4.83 15.62
CA TYR A 27 -11.71 4.94 16.58
C TYR A 27 -12.14 6.38 16.86
N GLN A 28 -11.53 7.35 16.23
CA GLN A 28 -11.85 8.79 16.29
C GLN A 28 -12.29 9.27 17.69
N PRO A 29 -11.56 8.98 18.77
CA PRO A 29 -11.98 9.38 20.09
C PRO A 29 -11.95 10.90 20.23
N PRO A 30 -12.93 11.53 20.93
CA PRO A 30 -12.93 12.97 21.19
C PRO A 30 -11.76 13.40 22.08
N ALA A 31 -11.29 12.50 22.95
CA ALA A 31 -10.08 12.66 23.75
C ALA A 31 -9.37 11.33 23.90
N MET A 32 -8.04 11.35 23.84
CA MET A 32 -7.21 10.15 23.97
C MET A 32 -5.97 10.44 24.79
N ARG A 33 -5.74 9.61 25.80
CA ARG A 33 -4.43 9.54 26.46
C ARG A 33 -3.73 8.28 26.03
N TYR A 34 -2.55 8.45 25.43
CA TYR A 34 -1.71 7.35 24.98
C TYR A 34 -0.35 7.40 25.65
N ARG A 35 0.11 6.25 26.11
CA ARG A 35 1.46 6.06 26.63
C ARG A 35 2.00 4.75 26.10
N THR A 36 3.24 4.77 25.65
CA THR A 36 3.99 3.55 25.30
C THR A 36 5.25 3.46 26.16
N LEU A 37 5.64 2.25 26.44
CA LEU A 37 6.91 1.92 27.10
C LEU A 37 7.59 0.83 26.28
N THR A 38 8.75 1.14 25.73
CA THR A 38 9.63 0.15 25.09
C THR A 38 10.54 -0.44 26.14
N VAL A 39 10.52 -1.77 26.26
CA VAL A 39 11.36 -2.52 27.20
C VAL A 39 12.46 -3.24 26.44
N LEU A 40 13.69 -3.05 26.87
CA LEU A 40 14.83 -3.79 26.34
C LEU A 40 15.02 -5.06 27.15
N THR A 41 15.20 -6.19 26.48
CA THR A 41 15.31 -7.52 27.10
C THR A 41 16.38 -8.36 26.39
N ASN A 42 16.66 -9.54 26.93
CA ASN A 42 17.58 -10.50 26.32
C ASN A 42 16.92 -11.39 25.27
N THR A 43 15.66 -11.13 24.90
CA THR A 43 15.03 -11.85 23.79
C THR A 43 15.63 -11.43 22.44
N PRO A 44 15.53 -12.24 21.38
CA PRO A 44 16.01 -11.83 20.06
C PRO A 44 15.42 -10.50 19.61
N PRO A 45 16.18 -9.68 18.85
CA PRO A 45 15.71 -8.38 18.40
C PRO A 45 14.44 -8.49 17.57
N ARG A 46 13.52 -7.54 17.77
CA ARG A 46 12.33 -7.37 16.94
C ARG A 46 12.69 -6.62 15.68
N GLY A 47 12.01 -6.93 14.61
CA GLY A 47 12.13 -6.23 13.34
C GLY A 47 10.78 -6.01 12.69
N PRO A 48 10.66 -5.02 11.80
CA PRO A 48 9.43 -4.79 11.04
C PRO A 48 9.21 -5.95 10.07
N GLN A 49 7.98 -6.43 10.00
CA GLN A 49 7.60 -7.44 9.01
C GLN A 49 6.32 -7.00 8.29
N SER A 50 5.18 -7.06 8.93
CA SER A 50 3.90 -6.69 8.34
C SER A 50 3.17 -5.74 9.25
N GLN A 51 2.95 -4.51 8.81
CA GLN A 51 2.20 -3.48 9.52
C GLN A 51 2.71 -3.29 10.97
N PRO A 52 4.00 -2.99 11.19
CA PRO A 52 4.57 -2.87 12.53
C PRO A 52 3.81 -1.80 13.34
N GLY A 53 3.47 -2.11 14.59
CA GLY A 53 2.63 -1.27 15.45
C GLY A 53 1.14 -1.27 15.09
N GLY A 54 0.77 -1.30 13.82
CA GLY A 54 -0.62 -1.35 13.37
C GLY A 54 -1.29 -2.69 13.70
N THR A 55 -0.63 -3.80 13.40
CA THR A 55 -1.12 -5.14 13.76
C THR A 55 -1.37 -5.24 15.26
N GLN A 56 -0.44 -4.77 16.08
CA GLN A 56 -0.57 -4.74 17.54
C GLN A 56 -1.77 -3.88 17.98
N SER A 57 -1.98 -2.72 17.35
CA SER A 57 -3.12 -1.86 17.64
C SER A 57 -4.45 -2.59 17.43
N HIS A 58 -4.62 -3.24 16.27
CA HIS A 58 -5.85 -3.97 15.94
C HIS A 58 -6.08 -5.14 16.90
N MET A 59 -5.05 -5.95 17.17
CA MET A 59 -5.14 -7.09 18.07
C MET A 59 -5.50 -6.70 19.51
N LEU A 60 -5.08 -5.52 19.96
CA LEU A 60 -5.39 -5.02 21.29
C LEU A 60 -6.76 -4.37 21.36
N MET A 61 -7.12 -3.55 20.38
CA MET A 61 -8.31 -2.70 20.42
C MET A 61 -9.59 -3.41 20.01
N GLU A 62 -9.56 -4.25 18.97
CA GLU A 62 -10.77 -4.88 18.44
C GLU A 62 -11.50 -5.79 19.46
N PRO A 63 -10.80 -6.61 20.27
CA PRO A 63 -11.46 -7.33 21.36
C PRO A 63 -12.09 -6.40 22.42
N VAL A 64 -11.46 -5.24 22.68
CA VAL A 64 -11.99 -4.25 23.64
C VAL A 64 -13.24 -3.60 23.08
N ILE A 65 -13.25 -3.18 21.81
CA ILE A 65 -14.43 -2.62 21.13
C ILE A 65 -15.57 -3.64 21.10
N SER A 66 -15.29 -4.89 20.75
CA SER A 66 -16.28 -5.97 20.78
C SER A 66 -16.87 -6.21 22.18
N LYS A 67 -16.03 -6.11 23.24
CA LYS A 67 -16.49 -6.22 24.62
C LYS A 67 -17.35 -5.02 25.02
N ALA A 68 -16.98 -3.81 24.61
CA ALA A 68 -17.76 -2.60 24.83
C ALA A 68 -19.13 -2.68 24.16
N ALA A 69 -19.18 -3.07 22.87
CA ALA A 69 -20.42 -3.27 22.12
C ALA A 69 -21.38 -4.18 22.88
N ARG A 70 -20.90 -5.33 23.36
CA ARG A 70 -21.72 -6.26 24.16
C ARG A 70 -22.24 -5.66 25.46
N LYS A 71 -21.38 -4.89 26.19
CA LYS A 71 -21.79 -4.26 27.45
C LYS A 71 -22.83 -3.18 27.24
N LEU A 72 -22.77 -2.46 26.14
CA LEU A 72 -23.67 -1.38 25.79
C LEU A 72 -24.92 -1.84 25.04
N GLY A 73 -25.01 -3.12 24.67
CA GLY A 73 -26.10 -3.63 23.85
C GLY A 73 -26.12 -3.06 22.43
N ILE A 74 -24.97 -2.59 21.93
CA ILE A 74 -24.81 -2.03 20.59
C ILE A 74 -24.32 -3.13 19.64
N ASP A 75 -24.87 -3.17 18.42
CA ASP A 75 -24.39 -4.05 17.37
C ASP A 75 -22.91 -3.79 17.05
N HIS A 76 -22.15 -4.85 16.75
CA HIS A 76 -20.71 -4.73 16.53
C HIS A 76 -20.37 -3.91 15.27
N VAL A 77 -21.14 -4.02 14.19
CA VAL A 77 -20.98 -3.15 13.02
C VAL A 77 -21.34 -1.71 13.35
N ALA A 78 -22.42 -1.51 14.10
CA ALA A 78 -22.87 -0.18 14.48
C ALA A 78 -21.84 0.57 15.34
N ILE A 79 -21.21 -0.07 16.33
CA ILE A 79 -20.19 0.59 17.15
C ILE A 79 -18.97 0.99 16.34
N HIS A 80 -18.53 0.15 15.37
CA HIS A 80 -17.44 0.49 14.47
C HIS A 80 -17.83 1.66 13.56
N ARG A 81 -19.05 1.63 13.01
CA ARG A 81 -19.56 2.66 12.12
C ARG A 81 -19.70 4.04 12.80
N ILE A 82 -20.08 4.06 14.08
CA ILE A 82 -20.15 5.30 14.88
C ILE A 82 -18.76 5.94 15.03
N ASN A 83 -17.73 5.13 15.26
CA ASN A 83 -16.37 5.58 15.54
C ASN A 83 -15.46 5.62 14.30
N ALA A 84 -15.95 5.22 13.12
CA ALA A 84 -15.15 5.14 11.92
C ALA A 84 -14.66 6.50 11.42
N PRO A 85 -13.41 6.59 10.92
CA PRO A 85 -12.93 7.78 10.24
C PRO A 85 -13.72 8.04 8.95
N VAL A 86 -13.94 9.32 8.63
CA VAL A 86 -14.69 9.78 7.44
C VAL A 86 -13.96 10.94 6.78
N GLY A 87 -13.82 10.91 5.46
CA GLY A 87 -13.22 11.99 4.68
C GLY A 87 -11.80 12.31 5.14
N LYS A 88 -11.48 13.57 5.38
CA LYS A 88 -10.19 14.02 5.91
C LYS A 88 -10.11 13.83 7.43
N ALA A 89 -10.30 12.62 7.91
CA ALA A 89 -10.29 12.29 9.32
C ALA A 89 -8.98 12.70 10.01
N LEU A 90 -9.11 13.24 11.20
CA LEU A 90 -7.97 13.64 12.02
C LEU A 90 -7.28 12.42 12.63
N MET A 91 -5.98 12.51 12.82
CA MET A 91 -5.18 11.44 13.42
C MET A 91 -4.12 12.06 14.35
N ASN A 92 -3.67 11.27 15.32
CA ASN A 92 -2.68 11.73 16.29
C ASN A 92 -3.14 12.93 17.15
N GLY A 93 -2.22 13.41 18.01
CA GLY A 93 -2.32 14.68 18.67
C GLY A 93 -1.87 15.85 17.80
N PRO A 94 -2.07 17.09 18.26
CA PRO A 94 -1.55 18.26 17.56
C PRO A 94 -0.02 18.25 17.53
N ASN A 95 0.55 18.73 16.43
CA ASN A 95 1.98 18.96 16.28
C ASN A 95 2.44 20.19 17.09
N ALA A 96 3.72 20.51 17.03
CA ALA A 96 4.28 21.67 17.72
C ALA A 96 3.64 23.03 17.35
N ARG A 97 2.92 23.10 16.22
CA ARG A 97 2.17 24.29 15.77
C ARG A 97 0.68 24.25 16.18
N GLY A 98 0.28 23.29 17.00
CA GLY A 98 -1.12 23.13 17.43
C GLY A 98 -2.05 22.50 16.36
N VAL A 99 -1.52 22.08 15.21
CA VAL A 99 -2.30 21.52 14.10
C VAL A 99 -2.32 19.99 14.19
N ARG A 100 -3.51 19.39 14.17
CA ARG A 100 -3.65 17.93 14.04
C ARG A 100 -3.51 17.51 12.58
N PRO A 101 -2.69 16.51 12.28
CA PRO A 101 -2.63 15.94 10.94
C PRO A 101 -3.93 15.22 10.59
N HIS A 102 -4.20 15.12 9.29
CA HIS A 102 -5.35 14.39 8.76
C HIS A 102 -4.93 13.44 7.63
N VAL A 103 -5.80 12.49 7.31
CA VAL A 103 -5.64 11.61 6.16
C VAL A 103 -6.18 12.27 4.89
N THR A 104 -5.74 11.79 3.73
CA THR A 104 -6.25 12.30 2.43
C THR A 104 -7.73 12.03 2.26
N SER A 105 -8.19 10.82 2.61
CA SER A 105 -9.58 10.37 2.54
C SER A 105 -9.79 9.12 3.40
N ALA A 106 -11.03 8.88 3.81
CA ALA A 106 -11.45 7.65 4.48
C ALA A 106 -12.92 7.35 4.15
N PHE A 107 -13.18 6.16 3.61
CA PHE A 107 -14.51 5.63 3.24
C PHE A 107 -14.80 4.35 4.04
N VAL A 108 -14.49 4.38 5.33
CA VAL A 108 -14.58 3.19 6.21
C VAL A 108 -16.03 2.81 6.49
N LYS A 109 -16.95 3.77 6.53
CA LYS A 109 -18.39 3.47 6.70
C LYS A 109 -18.94 2.70 5.51
N GLU A 110 -18.56 3.10 4.31
CA GLU A 110 -18.92 2.43 3.06
C GLU A 110 -18.33 1.01 3.01
N ALA A 111 -17.09 0.85 3.46
CA ALA A 111 -16.47 -0.47 3.57
C ALA A 111 -17.21 -1.38 4.57
N LEU A 112 -17.61 -0.85 5.72
CA LEU A 112 -18.40 -1.57 6.72
C LEU A 112 -19.78 -1.98 6.17
N ASP A 113 -20.50 -1.05 5.53
CA ASP A 113 -21.84 -1.27 5.00
C ASP A 113 -21.79 -2.34 3.88
N LYS A 114 -20.83 -2.22 2.95
CA LYS A 114 -20.63 -3.19 1.86
C LYS A 114 -20.23 -4.57 2.40
N GLY A 115 -19.30 -4.60 3.35
CA GLY A 115 -18.84 -5.84 3.97
C GLY A 115 -19.95 -6.54 4.78
N ALA A 116 -20.76 -5.79 5.52
CA ALA A 116 -21.89 -6.33 6.26
C ALA A 116 -22.93 -6.96 5.33
N ALA A 117 -23.22 -6.34 4.19
CA ALA A 117 -24.11 -6.87 3.17
C ALA A 117 -23.54 -8.16 2.54
N MET A 118 -22.29 -8.17 2.09
CA MET A 118 -21.62 -9.34 1.50
C MET A 118 -21.56 -10.52 2.49
N PHE A 119 -21.25 -10.23 3.76
CA PHE A 119 -21.15 -11.23 4.82
C PHE A 119 -22.53 -11.70 5.31
N ARG A 120 -23.61 -11.01 4.93
CA ARG A 120 -24.99 -11.25 5.45
C ARG A 120 -25.02 -11.11 6.99
N TRP A 121 -24.48 -9.98 7.48
CA TRP A 121 -24.26 -9.75 8.91
C TRP A 121 -25.54 -9.94 9.75
N ASP A 122 -26.64 -9.35 9.33
CA ASP A 122 -27.91 -9.36 10.10
C ASP A 122 -28.47 -10.77 10.33
N GLU A 123 -28.32 -11.66 9.35
CA GLU A 123 -28.73 -13.05 9.46
C GLU A 123 -27.79 -13.83 10.40
N ARG A 124 -26.48 -13.65 10.22
CA ARG A 124 -25.47 -14.43 10.96
C ARG A 124 -25.30 -13.98 12.41
N LYS A 125 -25.45 -12.68 12.70
CA LYS A 125 -25.36 -12.20 14.08
C LYS A 125 -26.47 -12.79 14.98
N GLY A 126 -27.67 -12.99 14.42
CA GLY A 126 -28.79 -13.61 15.13
C GLY A 126 -28.55 -15.07 15.48
N ALA A 127 -27.84 -15.81 14.63
CA ALA A 127 -27.43 -17.19 14.88
C ALA A 127 -26.15 -17.31 15.73
N SER A 128 -25.42 -16.22 15.96
CA SER A 128 -24.19 -16.22 16.74
C SER A 128 -24.46 -16.63 18.19
N ARG A 129 -23.58 -17.51 18.72
CA ARG A 129 -23.65 -18.11 20.06
C ARG A 129 -24.78 -19.14 20.29
N GLN A 130 -25.57 -19.44 19.28
CA GLN A 130 -26.50 -20.56 19.37
C GLN A 130 -25.74 -21.87 19.39
N LYS A 131 -26.15 -22.76 20.30
CA LYS A 131 -25.54 -24.09 20.41
C LYS A 131 -26.20 -25.06 19.45
N ASN A 132 -25.38 -25.86 18.82
CA ASN A 132 -25.83 -27.02 18.04
C ASN A 132 -25.01 -28.22 18.51
N GLY A 133 -25.57 -28.99 19.46
CA GLY A 133 -24.84 -30.03 20.17
C GLY A 133 -23.61 -29.43 20.89
N ASN A 134 -22.44 -30.02 20.66
CA ASN A 134 -21.17 -29.55 21.23
C ASN A 134 -20.59 -28.34 20.52
N LYS A 135 -21.18 -27.92 19.38
CA LYS A 135 -20.69 -26.82 18.56
C LYS A 135 -21.38 -25.51 18.87
N VAL A 136 -20.62 -24.44 18.74
CA VAL A 136 -21.10 -23.07 18.83
C VAL A 136 -20.48 -22.23 17.72
N ARG A 137 -21.29 -21.40 17.06
CA ARG A 137 -20.80 -20.45 16.06
C ARG A 137 -20.70 -19.05 16.62
N GLY A 138 -19.74 -18.29 16.10
CA GLY A 138 -19.57 -16.89 16.42
C GLY A 138 -19.21 -16.10 15.18
N VAL A 139 -19.69 -14.86 15.13
CA VAL A 139 -19.32 -13.89 14.09
C VAL A 139 -18.65 -12.68 14.70
N GLY A 140 -17.75 -12.07 13.94
CA GLY A 140 -17.04 -10.87 14.33
C GLY A 140 -16.78 -9.95 13.15
N VAL A 141 -16.61 -8.66 13.46
CA VAL A 141 -16.16 -7.61 12.55
C VAL A 141 -14.99 -6.88 13.18
N ALA A 142 -14.04 -6.46 12.38
CA ALA A 142 -12.88 -5.70 12.81
C ALA A 142 -12.47 -4.67 11.75
N LEU A 143 -11.82 -3.60 12.17
CA LEU A 143 -11.23 -2.59 11.31
C LEU A 143 -9.71 -2.68 11.34
N GLY A 144 -9.09 -2.34 10.22
CA GLY A 144 -7.65 -2.18 10.09
C GLY A 144 -7.29 -0.95 9.28
N ALA A 145 -6.15 -0.33 9.59
CA ALA A 145 -5.59 0.77 8.81
C ALA A 145 -4.07 0.73 8.82
N TYR A 146 -3.46 1.19 7.72
CA TYR A 146 -2.03 1.41 7.68
C TYR A 146 -1.66 2.49 6.66
N SER A 147 -0.44 3.04 6.79
CA SER A 147 0.04 4.06 5.88
C SER A 147 0.20 3.52 4.45
N GLY A 148 -0.09 4.36 3.46
CA GLY A 148 0.03 4.07 2.03
C GLY A 148 1.19 4.82 1.35
N GLY A 149 2.14 5.34 2.14
CA GLY A 149 3.35 6.01 1.67
C GLY A 149 3.26 7.53 1.58
N THR A 150 4.40 8.18 1.74
CA THR A 150 4.52 9.64 1.80
C THR A 150 5.76 10.19 1.11
N ILE A 151 6.76 9.37 0.77
CA ILE A 151 8.03 9.79 0.18
C ILE A 151 7.90 9.88 -1.33
N GLY A 152 8.39 10.98 -1.94
CA GLY A 152 8.46 11.12 -3.38
C GLY A 152 9.63 10.33 -3.97
N PHE A 153 9.41 9.65 -5.08
CA PHE A 153 10.40 8.92 -5.84
C PHE A 153 10.73 9.63 -7.14
N ASP A 154 11.80 9.19 -7.81
CA ASP A 154 12.14 9.63 -9.15
C ASP A 154 11.65 8.61 -10.18
N GLY A 155 11.02 9.09 -11.25
CA GLY A 155 10.70 8.31 -12.44
C GLY A 155 11.77 8.48 -13.50
N LEU A 156 12.11 7.41 -14.22
CA LEU A 156 13.08 7.41 -15.32
C LEU A 156 12.67 6.41 -16.38
N PHE A 157 12.48 6.86 -17.62
CA PHE A 157 12.37 6.00 -18.77
C PHE A 157 12.93 6.68 -20.04
N ILE A 158 13.16 5.90 -21.07
CA ILE A 158 13.67 6.37 -22.36
C ILE A 158 12.79 5.77 -23.45
N ILE A 159 12.29 6.60 -24.36
CA ILE A 159 11.73 6.14 -25.62
C ILE A 159 12.86 6.15 -26.63
N LYS A 160 13.18 4.98 -27.23
CA LYS A 160 14.28 4.84 -28.19
C LYS A 160 13.77 4.91 -29.62
N PRO A 161 14.67 5.11 -30.61
CA PRO A 161 14.32 5.14 -32.04
C PRO A 161 13.65 3.85 -32.56
N ASP A 162 13.77 2.74 -31.83
CA ASP A 162 13.06 1.49 -32.16
C ASP A 162 11.54 1.54 -31.79
N GLY A 163 11.06 2.67 -31.28
CA GLY A 163 9.67 2.88 -30.91
C GLY A 163 9.24 2.19 -29.60
N ARG A 164 10.18 1.73 -28.78
CA ARG A 164 9.94 1.09 -27.49
C ARG A 164 10.22 2.04 -26.33
N MET A 165 9.51 1.82 -25.22
CA MET A 165 9.67 2.54 -23.96
C MET A 165 10.48 1.68 -22.98
N TYR A 166 11.66 2.13 -22.61
CA TYR A 166 12.56 1.45 -21.69
C TYR A 166 12.49 2.10 -20.31
N VAL A 167 11.77 1.46 -19.41
CA VAL A 167 11.57 1.95 -18.04
C VAL A 167 12.68 1.43 -17.15
N GLN A 168 13.34 2.34 -16.44
CA GLN A 168 14.31 2.02 -15.39
C GLN A 168 13.61 2.07 -14.04
N SER A 169 13.53 0.95 -13.32
CA SER A 169 12.83 0.84 -12.07
C SER A 169 13.77 0.52 -10.91
N GLY A 170 13.89 1.43 -9.95
CA GLY A 170 14.68 1.20 -8.74
C GLY A 170 14.00 0.29 -7.72
N ILE A 171 12.71 -0.01 -7.89
CA ILE A 171 11.98 -0.90 -6.99
C ILE A 171 12.17 -2.37 -7.36
N GLY A 172 12.09 -3.25 -6.35
CA GLY A 172 12.06 -4.70 -6.54
C GLY A 172 10.64 -5.26 -6.51
N ASN A 173 10.50 -6.50 -6.94
CA ASN A 173 9.27 -7.25 -6.76
C ASN A 173 9.28 -7.99 -5.41
N LEU A 174 8.44 -7.54 -4.48
CA LEU A 174 8.24 -8.15 -3.15
C LEU A 174 7.03 -9.10 -3.13
N GLY A 175 6.64 -9.65 -4.27
CA GLY A 175 5.44 -10.48 -4.43
C GLY A 175 4.14 -9.68 -4.54
N THR A 176 4.22 -8.38 -4.85
CA THR A 176 3.08 -7.45 -4.94
C THR A 176 2.72 -7.05 -6.37
N GLU A 177 3.48 -7.50 -7.38
CA GLU A 177 3.39 -7.12 -8.79
C GLU A 177 3.60 -5.62 -9.06
N SER A 178 3.91 -4.83 -8.04
CA SER A 178 4.02 -3.37 -8.13
C SER A 178 5.08 -2.90 -9.12
N VAL A 179 6.14 -3.67 -9.35
CA VAL A 179 7.18 -3.33 -10.34
C VAL A 179 6.60 -3.23 -11.76
N THR A 180 5.54 -3.96 -12.06
CA THR A 180 4.84 -3.91 -13.35
C THR A 180 3.79 -2.81 -13.35
N ASP A 181 2.92 -2.79 -12.36
CA ASP A 181 1.69 -1.99 -12.37
C ASP A 181 1.94 -0.50 -12.29
N VAL A 182 2.94 -0.06 -11.50
CA VAL A 182 3.25 1.37 -11.36
C VAL A 182 3.66 2.03 -12.67
N HIS A 183 4.26 1.27 -13.60
CA HIS A 183 4.74 1.80 -14.87
C HIS A 183 3.69 1.81 -15.98
N ARG A 184 2.55 1.13 -15.79
CA ARG A 184 1.40 1.23 -16.71
C ARG A 184 0.87 2.64 -16.81
N VAL A 185 0.95 3.41 -15.73
CA VAL A 185 0.54 4.83 -15.71
C VAL A 185 1.29 5.64 -16.77
N ALA A 186 2.61 5.49 -16.85
CA ALA A 186 3.40 6.20 -17.85
C ALA A 186 3.13 5.68 -19.27
N ALA A 187 2.96 4.38 -19.45
CA ALA A 187 2.63 3.80 -20.74
C ALA A 187 1.29 4.30 -21.28
N GLU A 188 0.25 4.34 -20.44
CA GLU A 188 -1.08 4.86 -20.78
C GLU A 188 -1.01 6.32 -21.17
N MET A 189 -0.33 7.17 -20.39
CA MET A 189 -0.18 8.60 -20.69
C MET A 189 0.51 8.86 -22.03
N MET A 190 1.45 7.99 -22.42
CA MET A 190 2.19 8.07 -23.68
C MET A 190 1.44 7.41 -24.85
N GLY A 191 0.27 6.78 -24.61
CA GLY A 191 -0.41 5.96 -25.61
C GLY A 191 0.43 4.78 -26.07
N MET A 192 1.29 4.24 -25.19
CA MET A 192 2.24 3.17 -25.52
C MET A 192 1.63 1.80 -25.25
N PRO A 193 1.50 0.90 -26.24
CA PRO A 193 1.09 -0.47 -26.02
C PRO A 193 2.03 -1.18 -25.04
N TRP A 194 1.46 -1.97 -24.12
CA TRP A 194 2.23 -2.59 -23.05
C TRP A 194 3.32 -3.54 -23.54
N GLU A 195 3.10 -4.22 -24.62
CA GLU A 195 4.09 -5.12 -25.28
C GLU A 195 5.32 -4.38 -25.84
N LYS A 196 5.26 -3.07 -25.94
CA LYS A 196 6.41 -2.22 -26.32
C LYS A 196 7.13 -1.63 -25.10
N VAL A 197 6.69 -1.94 -23.91
CA VAL A 197 7.33 -1.48 -22.67
C VAL A 197 8.32 -2.54 -22.18
N VAL A 198 9.55 -2.12 -21.95
CA VAL A 198 10.62 -2.96 -21.39
C VAL A 198 11.00 -2.43 -20.03
N ILE A 199 10.79 -3.22 -18.98
CA ILE A 199 11.11 -2.83 -17.61
C ILE A 199 12.44 -3.42 -17.19
N THR A 200 13.38 -2.57 -16.79
CA THR A 200 14.68 -2.95 -16.23
C THR A 200 14.66 -2.73 -14.73
N PHE A 201 14.84 -3.79 -13.94
CA PHE A 201 14.86 -3.74 -12.49
C PHE A 201 15.71 -4.86 -11.87
N GLY A 202 15.89 -4.86 -10.56
CA GLY A 202 16.47 -5.96 -9.80
C GLY A 202 18.00 -6.10 -9.88
N ASN A 203 18.67 -5.32 -10.70
CA ASN A 203 20.12 -5.34 -10.81
C ASN A 203 20.68 -3.90 -10.82
N THR A 204 21.37 -3.53 -9.76
CA THR A 204 21.92 -2.19 -9.56
C THR A 204 22.98 -1.76 -10.60
N ARG A 205 23.50 -2.69 -11.40
CA ARG A 205 24.40 -2.37 -12.53
C ARG A 205 23.67 -1.78 -13.74
N ASN A 206 22.35 -1.84 -13.77
CA ASN A 206 21.53 -1.45 -14.92
C ASN A 206 21.09 0.04 -14.89
N ASN A 207 21.81 0.89 -14.18
CA ASN A 207 21.51 2.33 -14.10
C ASN A 207 20.06 2.60 -13.68
N LEU A 208 19.67 2.10 -12.50
CA LEU A 208 18.34 2.28 -11.94
C LEU A 208 18.24 3.61 -11.19
N PRO A 209 17.09 4.31 -11.24
CA PRO A 209 16.88 5.54 -10.48
C PRO A 209 16.74 5.24 -8.99
N TRP A 210 16.91 6.26 -8.17
CA TRP A 210 16.64 6.17 -6.75
C TRP A 210 15.16 5.91 -6.47
N SER A 211 14.89 4.99 -5.60
CA SER A 211 13.54 4.59 -5.22
C SER A 211 13.48 4.28 -3.74
N CYS A 212 13.94 4.93 -2.83
CA CYS A 212 13.82 4.66 -1.39
C CYS A 212 13.45 3.17 -1.07
N ILE A 213 13.36 2.80 0.19
CA ILE A 213 12.94 1.44 0.59
C ILE A 213 11.47 1.16 0.23
N SER A 214 11.14 -0.07 -0.11
CA SER A 214 9.76 -0.55 -0.23
C SER A 214 9.13 -0.80 1.16
N GLY A 215 9.22 0.18 2.05
CA GLY A 215 8.70 0.17 3.42
C GLY A 215 7.56 1.18 3.57
N GLY A 216 6.70 1.00 4.58
CA GLY A 216 5.54 1.88 4.81
C GLY A 216 4.46 1.79 3.72
N SER A 217 4.42 0.69 2.96
CA SER A 217 3.46 0.44 1.87
C SER A 217 3.44 1.54 0.79
N GLN A 218 4.57 2.19 0.56
CA GLN A 218 4.62 3.40 -0.26
C GLN A 218 4.78 3.16 -1.76
N THR A 219 5.15 1.95 -2.19
CA THR A 219 5.56 1.70 -3.58
C THR A 219 4.48 2.08 -4.59
N ILE A 220 3.26 1.57 -4.46
CA ILE A 220 2.18 1.91 -5.40
C ILE A 220 1.93 3.41 -5.43
N HIS A 221 1.67 4.04 -4.30
CA HIS A 221 1.36 5.46 -4.24
C HIS A 221 2.50 6.34 -4.77
N SER A 222 3.73 6.11 -4.33
CA SER A 222 4.85 6.99 -4.67
C SER A 222 5.38 6.75 -6.08
N MET A 223 5.42 5.50 -6.54
CA MET A 223 5.95 5.20 -7.88
C MET A 223 4.96 5.48 -9.00
N THR A 224 3.65 5.32 -8.79
CA THR A 224 2.66 5.77 -9.78
C THR A 224 2.73 7.28 -10.00
N ARG A 225 2.94 8.05 -8.93
CA ARG A 225 3.13 9.51 -9.00
C ARG A 225 4.45 9.87 -9.72
N ALA A 226 5.53 9.15 -9.43
CA ALA A 226 6.82 9.33 -10.12
C ALA A 226 6.73 8.95 -11.61
N ALA A 227 6.06 7.85 -11.94
CA ALA A 227 5.81 7.44 -13.31
C ALA A 227 4.96 8.48 -14.07
N HIS A 228 3.93 9.04 -13.41
CA HIS A 228 3.13 10.14 -13.97
C HIS A 228 3.97 11.40 -14.20
N ALA A 229 4.84 11.78 -13.24
CA ALA A 229 5.71 12.94 -13.38
C ALA A 229 6.69 12.79 -14.54
N ALA A 230 7.33 11.62 -14.69
CA ALA A 230 8.21 11.33 -15.81
C ALA A 230 7.46 11.33 -17.16
N ALA A 231 6.25 10.77 -17.21
CA ALA A 231 5.43 10.81 -18.43
C ALA A 231 5.03 12.24 -18.80
N SER A 232 4.71 13.10 -17.83
CA SER A 232 4.42 14.52 -18.04
C SER A 232 5.63 15.27 -18.59
N ASP A 233 6.85 14.95 -18.12
CA ASP A 233 8.11 15.48 -18.67
C ASP A 233 8.30 15.03 -20.12
N ALA A 234 8.09 13.74 -20.42
CA ALA A 234 8.19 13.21 -21.79
C ALA A 234 7.19 13.87 -22.75
N ILE A 235 5.94 14.04 -22.32
CA ILE A 235 4.89 14.68 -23.12
C ILE A 235 5.29 16.12 -23.42
N THR A 236 5.76 16.87 -22.44
CA THR A 236 6.24 18.24 -22.60
C THR A 236 7.37 18.32 -23.63
N LYS A 237 8.39 17.47 -23.48
CA LYS A 237 9.53 17.42 -24.41
C LYS A 237 9.13 16.98 -25.82
N ALA A 238 8.24 16.01 -25.93
CA ALA A 238 7.73 15.53 -27.22
C ALA A 238 6.98 16.63 -27.99
N LYS A 239 6.14 17.41 -27.31
CA LYS A 239 5.47 18.59 -27.88
C LYS A 239 6.45 19.67 -28.30
N GLN A 240 7.48 19.94 -27.50
CA GLN A 240 8.54 20.90 -27.82
C GLN A 240 9.34 20.46 -29.06
N ILE A 241 9.66 19.17 -29.19
CA ILE A 241 10.34 18.60 -30.36
C ILE A 241 9.44 18.75 -31.58
N ALA A 242 8.15 18.41 -31.48
CA ALA A 242 7.21 18.56 -32.59
C ALA A 242 7.11 20.02 -33.05
N ALA A 243 7.02 20.97 -32.14
CA ALA A 243 7.02 22.40 -32.46
C ALA A 243 8.29 22.85 -33.18
N LYS A 244 9.46 22.38 -32.75
CA LYS A 244 10.76 22.68 -33.41
C LYS A 244 10.87 22.06 -34.81
N VAL A 245 10.34 20.87 -35.02
CA VAL A 245 10.48 20.10 -36.28
C VAL A 245 9.36 20.43 -37.27
N LEU A 246 8.14 20.57 -36.78
CA LEU A 246 6.94 20.76 -37.64
C LEU A 246 6.44 22.21 -37.65
N GLY A 247 7.00 23.07 -36.78
CA GLY A 247 6.59 24.46 -36.60
C GLY A 247 5.42 24.62 -35.62
N GLY A 248 5.08 25.87 -35.27
CA GLY A 248 4.04 26.18 -34.31
C GLY A 248 4.53 26.23 -32.85
N GLN A 249 3.59 26.12 -31.92
CA GLN A 249 3.86 26.14 -30.49
C GLN A 249 3.66 24.73 -29.91
N PRO A 250 4.31 24.37 -28.77
CA PRO A 250 4.12 23.07 -28.12
C PRO A 250 2.65 22.73 -27.84
N ASP A 251 1.83 23.71 -27.50
CA ASP A 251 0.41 23.52 -27.21
C ASP A 251 -0.46 23.22 -28.43
N ASP A 252 0.06 23.44 -29.64
CA ASP A 252 -0.59 22.99 -30.88
C ASP A 252 -0.60 21.46 -31.06
N TYR A 253 0.11 20.72 -30.17
CA TYR A 253 0.35 19.29 -30.32
C TYR A 253 -0.22 18.50 -29.14
N THR A 254 -0.66 17.27 -29.44
CA THR A 254 -1.10 16.27 -28.46
C THR A 254 -0.29 14.99 -28.63
N VAL A 255 -0.10 14.26 -27.53
CA VAL A 255 0.54 12.95 -27.52
C VAL A 255 -0.53 11.89 -27.29
N ALA A 256 -0.70 10.98 -28.23
CA ALA A 256 -1.62 9.86 -28.14
C ALA A 256 -1.20 8.78 -29.17
N ASP A 257 -1.57 7.54 -28.94
CA ASP A 257 -1.40 6.45 -29.90
C ASP A 257 0.04 6.34 -30.45
N GLN A 258 1.04 6.49 -29.61
CA GLN A 258 2.48 6.47 -29.96
C GLN A 258 2.89 7.59 -30.95
N ARG A 259 2.14 8.68 -30.99
CA ARG A 259 2.39 9.80 -31.89
C ARG A 259 2.26 11.14 -31.19
N VAL A 260 2.94 12.12 -31.74
CA VAL A 260 2.70 13.55 -31.43
C VAL A 260 2.06 14.16 -32.66
N SER A 261 0.84 14.63 -32.52
CA SER A 261 0.01 15.12 -33.64
C SER A 261 -0.52 16.51 -33.41
N GLY A 262 -0.54 17.33 -34.45
CA GLY A 262 -1.08 18.69 -34.42
C GLY A 262 -0.91 19.38 -35.78
N ARG A 263 -1.74 20.41 -36.07
CA ARG A 263 -1.65 21.21 -37.27
C ARG A 263 -1.66 20.39 -38.58
N GLY A 264 -2.37 19.25 -38.61
CA GLY A 264 -2.40 18.33 -39.75
C GLY A 264 -1.11 17.53 -40.00
N ARG A 265 -0.18 17.58 -39.07
CA ARG A 265 1.11 16.84 -39.13
C ARG A 265 1.29 15.97 -37.89
N SER A 266 2.16 14.99 -37.99
CA SER A 266 2.48 14.15 -36.84
C SER A 266 3.89 13.55 -36.96
N LEU A 267 4.47 13.20 -35.80
CA LEU A 267 5.66 12.39 -35.63
C LEU A 267 5.31 11.16 -34.80
N SER A 268 5.83 10.00 -35.15
CA SER A 268 5.82 8.84 -34.26
C SER A 268 6.75 9.09 -33.07
N LEU A 269 6.54 8.41 -31.95
CA LEU A 269 7.46 8.48 -30.81
C LEU A 269 8.87 7.99 -31.17
N ALA A 270 9.03 7.10 -32.13
CA ALA A 270 10.32 6.69 -32.69
C ALA A 270 11.06 7.85 -33.37
N GLU A 271 10.34 8.63 -34.20
CA GLU A 271 10.88 9.82 -34.84
C GLU A 271 11.20 10.91 -33.81
N VAL A 272 10.33 11.11 -32.81
CA VAL A 272 10.59 12.03 -31.69
C VAL A 272 11.85 11.63 -30.92
N ALA A 273 12.05 10.33 -30.67
CA ALA A 273 13.25 9.82 -30.00
C ALA A 273 14.53 10.09 -30.82
N SER A 274 14.48 9.90 -32.15
CA SER A 274 15.60 10.25 -33.04
C SER A 274 15.91 11.75 -32.99
N LYS A 275 14.87 12.60 -33.05
CA LYS A 275 15.02 14.05 -32.93
C LYS A 275 15.50 14.51 -31.56
N ALA A 276 15.15 13.81 -30.48
CA ALA A 276 15.66 14.07 -29.15
C ALA A 276 17.20 13.91 -29.08
N ILE A 277 17.75 12.86 -29.72
CA ILE A 277 19.20 12.63 -29.84
C ILE A 277 19.87 13.74 -30.66
N GLU A 278 19.27 14.14 -31.78
CA GLU A 278 19.82 15.22 -32.62
C GLU A 278 19.85 16.58 -31.92
N LEU A 279 18.83 16.85 -31.10
CA LEU A 279 18.71 18.11 -30.36
C LEU A 279 19.56 18.14 -29.09
N GLY A 280 19.80 16.99 -28.49
CA GLY A 280 20.59 16.87 -27.25
C GLY A 280 19.99 17.54 -26.02
N GLY A 281 20.83 17.87 -25.06
CA GLY A 281 20.48 18.64 -23.87
C GLY A 281 19.43 17.98 -22.99
N ALA A 282 18.37 18.69 -22.69
CA ALA A 282 17.29 18.18 -21.85
C ALA A 282 16.46 17.07 -22.53
N PHE A 283 16.46 16.99 -23.87
CA PHE A 283 15.63 16.03 -24.59
C PHE A 283 16.16 14.61 -24.53
N ASP A 284 17.46 14.45 -24.50
CA ASP A 284 18.10 13.13 -24.53
C ASP A 284 18.85 12.79 -23.22
N GLY A 285 18.78 13.66 -22.22
CA GLY A 285 19.30 13.42 -20.88
C GLY A 285 20.70 13.96 -20.61
N HIS A 286 21.31 14.73 -21.52
CA HIS A 286 22.58 15.42 -21.23
C HIS A 286 22.39 16.60 -20.26
N GLU A 287 21.19 17.17 -20.18
CA GLU A 287 20.79 18.15 -19.16
C GLU A 287 19.65 17.57 -18.33
N LEU A 288 19.81 17.56 -17.00
CA LEU A 288 18.89 16.91 -16.06
C LEU A 288 18.24 17.92 -15.10
N PRO A 289 17.01 17.64 -14.62
CA PRO A 289 16.37 18.43 -13.56
C PRO A 289 17.23 18.48 -12.29
N LYS A 290 17.22 19.61 -11.57
CA LYS A 290 18.05 19.81 -10.37
C LYS A 290 17.50 19.10 -9.14
N GLU A 291 16.20 18.84 -9.09
CA GLU A 291 15.48 18.31 -7.92
C GLU A 291 15.55 16.79 -7.77
N ILE A 292 16.04 16.07 -8.78
CA ILE A 292 16.15 14.61 -8.73
C ILE A 292 17.29 14.16 -7.81
N ASN A 293 17.17 12.92 -7.31
CA ASN A 293 18.16 12.35 -6.41
C ASN A 293 19.53 12.16 -7.11
N PRO A 294 20.66 12.36 -6.44
CA PRO A 294 21.99 12.15 -7.01
C PRO A 294 22.23 10.76 -7.62
N PHE A 295 21.61 9.70 -7.07
CA PHE A 295 21.68 8.38 -7.67
C PHE A 295 20.93 8.30 -9.01
N THR A 296 19.80 9.00 -9.12
CA THR A 296 19.06 9.12 -10.40
C THR A 296 19.87 9.93 -11.42
N VAL A 297 20.52 11.02 -10.99
CA VAL A 297 21.44 11.79 -11.87
C VAL A 297 22.50 10.88 -12.46
N LYS A 298 23.19 10.09 -11.63
CA LYS A 298 24.22 9.15 -12.09
C LYS A 298 23.65 8.16 -13.13
N SER A 299 22.49 7.60 -12.86
CA SER A 299 21.83 6.61 -13.74
C SER A 299 21.38 7.24 -15.05
N ALA A 300 20.74 8.41 -15.00
CA ALA A 300 20.28 9.14 -16.18
C ALA A 300 21.44 9.57 -17.07
N THR A 301 22.53 10.12 -16.49
CA THR A 301 23.75 10.50 -17.23
C THR A 301 24.35 9.32 -17.98
N ALA A 302 24.38 8.13 -17.35
CA ALA A 302 24.90 6.92 -18.01
C ALA A 302 24.02 6.42 -19.18
N LEU A 303 22.78 6.87 -19.24
CA LEU A 303 21.80 6.50 -20.26
C LEU A 303 21.53 7.63 -21.27
N ALA A 304 22.18 8.78 -21.13
CA ALA A 304 22.00 9.93 -22.02
C ALA A 304 22.33 9.59 -23.48
N GLY A 305 21.68 10.28 -24.41
CA GLY A 305 21.91 10.11 -25.86
C GLY A 305 21.26 8.88 -26.47
N GLN A 306 20.39 8.12 -25.73
CA GLN A 306 19.77 6.91 -26.26
C GLN A 306 18.36 7.12 -26.85
N GLY A 307 17.80 8.29 -26.73
CA GLY A 307 16.44 8.61 -27.19
C GLY A 307 15.82 9.77 -26.44
N LEU A 308 14.50 9.86 -26.46
CA LEU A 308 13.76 10.82 -25.63
C LEU A 308 13.82 10.36 -24.18
N MET A 309 14.57 11.06 -23.35
CA MET A 309 14.68 10.76 -21.92
C MET A 309 13.62 11.51 -21.12
N ALA A 310 12.86 10.75 -20.33
CA ALA A 310 11.91 11.23 -19.36
C ALA A 310 12.45 11.01 -17.95
N VAL A 311 12.66 12.07 -17.19
CA VAL A 311 13.14 11.99 -15.81
C VAL A 311 12.54 13.11 -14.98
N ALA A 312 11.84 12.74 -13.91
CA ALA A 312 11.23 13.70 -13.02
C ALA A 312 11.04 13.11 -11.62
N LYS A 313 11.05 13.99 -10.62
CA LYS A 313 10.67 13.67 -9.25
C LYS A 313 9.18 13.93 -9.03
N ASP A 314 8.55 13.11 -8.20
CA ASP A 314 7.22 13.41 -7.68
C ASP A 314 7.27 14.64 -6.76
N THR A 315 6.84 15.77 -7.30
CA THR A 315 6.69 17.04 -6.58
C THR A 315 5.22 17.44 -6.40
N TYR A 316 4.28 16.55 -6.74
CA TYR A 316 2.85 16.84 -6.62
C TYR A 316 2.47 17.13 -5.17
N PRO A 317 1.61 18.13 -4.94
CA PRO A 317 1.18 18.51 -3.62
C PRO A 317 0.47 17.33 -2.92
N ARG A 318 0.60 17.28 -1.62
CA ARG A 318 -0.02 16.28 -0.75
C ARG A 318 -0.91 16.98 0.26
N ASP A 319 -2.17 16.62 0.25
CA ASP A 319 -3.15 17.13 1.21
C ASP A 319 -3.51 16.03 2.21
N GLY A 320 -2.73 15.91 3.27
CA GLY A 320 -2.86 14.89 4.29
C GLY A 320 -1.94 13.68 4.10
N GLN A 321 -2.09 12.70 4.97
CA GLN A 321 -1.35 11.45 4.94
C GLN A 321 -2.16 10.35 4.26
N THR A 322 -1.52 9.62 3.35
CA THR A 322 -2.17 8.51 2.65
C THR A 322 -2.25 7.29 3.55
N HIS A 323 -3.46 6.77 3.72
CA HIS A 323 -3.74 5.53 4.46
C HIS A 323 -4.68 4.64 3.65
N SER A 324 -4.56 3.33 3.88
CA SER A 324 -5.52 2.34 3.43
C SER A 324 -6.27 1.77 4.63
N TYR A 325 -7.52 1.38 4.42
CA TYR A 325 -8.38 0.80 5.45
C TYR A 325 -8.97 -0.51 4.98
N VAL A 326 -9.34 -1.35 5.94
CA VAL A 326 -10.06 -2.61 5.68
C VAL A 326 -11.11 -2.81 6.75
N ALA A 327 -12.33 -3.15 6.34
CA ALA A 327 -13.34 -3.75 7.20
C ALA A 327 -13.39 -5.26 6.91
N ALA A 328 -13.19 -6.08 7.95
CA ALA A 328 -13.13 -7.53 7.81
C ALA A 328 -14.17 -8.21 8.69
N PHE A 329 -14.77 -9.28 8.16
CA PHE A 329 -15.82 -10.07 8.79
C PHE A 329 -15.40 -11.53 8.78
N ALA A 330 -15.65 -12.23 9.89
CA ALA A 330 -15.32 -13.64 10.01
C ALA A 330 -16.42 -14.42 10.75
N GLU A 331 -16.63 -15.67 10.35
CA GLU A 331 -17.43 -16.66 11.08
C GLU A 331 -16.55 -17.80 11.54
N VAL A 332 -16.68 -18.17 12.80
CA VAL A 332 -15.95 -19.29 13.41
C VAL A 332 -16.93 -20.30 14.00
N GLU A 333 -16.55 -21.57 14.01
CA GLU A 333 -17.21 -22.64 14.72
C GLU A 333 -16.25 -23.25 15.73
N ILE A 334 -16.68 -23.39 16.97
CA ILE A 334 -15.90 -23.96 18.07
C ILE A 334 -16.59 -25.25 18.54
N ASP A 335 -15.85 -26.33 18.62
CA ASP A 335 -16.24 -27.52 19.34
C ASP A 335 -15.91 -27.35 20.82
N ARG A 336 -16.92 -27.32 21.66
CA ARG A 336 -16.80 -27.00 23.09
C ARG A 336 -16.25 -28.17 23.92
N GLU A 337 -16.31 -29.36 23.41
CA GLU A 337 -15.84 -30.57 24.08
C GLU A 337 -14.32 -30.67 23.99
N ILE A 338 -13.78 -30.49 22.79
CA ILE A 338 -12.34 -30.65 22.55
C ILE A 338 -11.60 -29.32 22.38
N GLY A 339 -12.33 -28.18 22.40
CA GLY A 339 -11.74 -26.84 22.24
C GLY A 339 -11.20 -26.53 20.84
N SER A 340 -11.45 -27.39 19.86
CA SER A 340 -11.05 -27.13 18.49
C SER A 340 -11.94 -26.07 17.85
N TYR A 341 -11.40 -25.34 16.89
CA TYR A 341 -12.12 -24.31 16.16
C TYR A 341 -11.74 -24.32 14.68
N ARG A 342 -12.60 -23.79 13.84
CA ARG A 342 -12.33 -23.58 12.43
C ARG A 342 -13.00 -22.30 11.94
N LEU A 343 -12.36 -21.65 10.99
CA LEU A 343 -12.95 -20.54 10.26
C LEU A 343 -13.89 -21.09 9.19
N LEU A 344 -15.11 -20.56 9.13
CA LEU A 344 -16.14 -21.02 8.17
C LEU A 344 -16.22 -20.09 6.97
N ASP A 345 -16.13 -18.79 7.18
CA ASP A 345 -16.31 -17.78 6.15
C ASP A 345 -15.52 -16.52 6.49
N TYR A 346 -15.09 -15.78 5.47
CA TYR A 346 -14.35 -14.54 5.61
C TYR A 346 -14.65 -13.57 4.47
N VAL A 347 -14.92 -12.32 4.82
CA VAL A 347 -15.12 -11.23 3.87
C VAL A 347 -14.26 -10.04 4.28
N ALA A 348 -13.57 -9.42 3.31
CA ALA A 348 -12.83 -8.18 3.53
C ALA A 348 -13.20 -7.12 2.49
N VAL A 349 -13.43 -5.89 2.93
CA VAL A 349 -13.65 -4.73 2.05
C VAL A 349 -12.57 -3.70 2.31
N ALA A 350 -11.79 -3.38 1.27
CA ALA A 350 -10.68 -2.46 1.35
C ALA A 350 -11.07 -1.06 0.85
N ASP A 351 -10.64 -0.03 1.55
CA ASP A 351 -10.60 1.35 1.08
C ASP A 351 -9.14 1.70 0.76
N VAL A 352 -8.81 1.75 -0.52
CA VAL A 352 -7.46 1.95 -1.04
C VAL A 352 -7.39 3.08 -2.08
N GLY A 353 -8.46 3.85 -2.23
CA GLY A 353 -8.60 4.80 -3.32
C GLY A 353 -8.71 4.11 -4.68
N THR A 354 -8.08 4.66 -5.72
CA THR A 354 -8.11 4.06 -7.06
C THR A 354 -7.40 2.72 -7.08
N VAL A 355 -8.09 1.70 -7.57
CA VAL A 355 -7.53 0.35 -7.72
C VAL A 355 -6.74 0.28 -9.03
N ILE A 356 -5.42 0.23 -8.93
CA ILE A 356 -4.52 0.18 -10.09
C ILE A 356 -4.51 -1.22 -10.72
N HIS A 357 -4.51 -2.27 -9.88
CA HIS A 357 -4.50 -3.65 -10.36
C HIS A 357 -5.38 -4.54 -9.47
N PRO A 358 -6.61 -4.87 -9.88
CA PRO A 358 -7.56 -5.62 -9.04
C PRO A 358 -7.04 -6.98 -8.57
N ARG A 359 -6.40 -7.76 -9.47
CA ARG A 359 -5.87 -9.09 -9.14
C ARG A 359 -4.75 -9.03 -8.09
N ALA A 360 -3.80 -8.11 -8.26
CA ALA A 360 -2.71 -7.94 -7.31
C ALA A 360 -3.22 -7.43 -5.95
N LEU A 361 -4.17 -6.49 -5.95
CA LEU A 361 -4.83 -6.02 -4.73
C LEU A 361 -5.53 -7.18 -4.00
N GLY A 362 -6.30 -8.00 -4.72
CA GLY A 362 -6.96 -9.18 -4.15
C GLY A 362 -5.99 -10.15 -3.49
N GLY A 363 -4.86 -10.42 -4.16
CA GLY A 363 -3.77 -11.23 -3.61
C GLY A 363 -3.21 -10.65 -2.31
N GLN A 364 -3.06 -9.31 -2.22
CA GLN A 364 -2.61 -8.64 -1.01
C GLN A 364 -3.66 -8.67 0.10
N VAL A 365 -4.94 -8.38 -0.20
CA VAL A 365 -6.02 -8.38 0.80
C VAL A 365 -6.18 -9.78 1.40
N LEU A 366 -6.33 -10.83 0.58
CA LEU A 366 -6.51 -12.20 1.05
C LEU A 366 -5.25 -12.75 1.73
N GLY A 367 -4.07 -12.52 1.15
CA GLY A 367 -2.80 -12.98 1.72
C GLY A 367 -2.52 -12.36 3.10
N ARG A 368 -2.78 -11.07 3.29
CA ARG A 368 -2.64 -10.41 4.59
C ARG A 368 -3.68 -10.88 5.59
N SER A 369 -4.89 -11.19 5.13
CA SER A 369 -5.93 -11.81 5.96
C SER A 369 -5.47 -13.16 6.52
N ILE A 370 -4.84 -14.00 5.69
CA ILE A 370 -4.30 -15.30 6.11
C ILE A 370 -3.16 -15.12 7.12
N LEU A 371 -2.29 -14.12 6.97
CA LEU A 371 -1.30 -13.79 7.99
C LEU A 371 -1.96 -13.43 9.33
N GLY A 372 -3.01 -12.62 9.33
CA GLY A 372 -3.79 -12.29 10.52
C GLY A 372 -4.45 -13.51 11.16
N MET A 373 -5.00 -14.42 10.36
CA MET A 373 -5.52 -15.70 10.84
C MET A 373 -4.43 -16.52 11.55
N GLY A 374 -3.21 -16.55 11.00
CA GLY A 374 -2.08 -17.22 11.64
C GLY A 374 -1.80 -16.71 13.05
N HIS A 375 -1.81 -15.39 13.24
CA HIS A 375 -1.64 -14.79 14.57
C HIS A 375 -2.79 -15.13 15.52
N ALA A 376 -4.02 -15.19 15.03
CA ALA A 376 -5.19 -15.55 15.84
C ALA A 376 -5.21 -17.04 16.19
N LEU A 377 -4.76 -17.91 15.29
CA LEU A 377 -4.92 -19.36 15.40
C LEU A 377 -3.77 -20.05 16.15
N GLY A 378 -2.53 -19.70 15.90
CA GLY A 378 -1.46 -20.49 16.48
C GLY A 378 -0.05 -19.94 16.43
N GLN A 379 0.22 -18.95 15.61
CA GLN A 379 1.55 -18.36 15.54
C GLN A 379 1.80 -17.46 16.75
N LYS A 380 2.86 -17.77 17.50
CA LYS A 380 3.28 -16.98 18.66
C LYS A 380 4.77 -17.12 18.91
N TRP A 381 5.34 -16.10 19.51
CA TRP A 381 6.68 -16.16 20.04
C TRP A 381 6.65 -16.87 21.40
N VAL A 382 7.51 -17.87 21.55
CA VAL A 382 7.70 -18.59 22.83
C VAL A 382 9.16 -18.53 23.19
N TYR A 383 9.44 -18.01 24.37
CA TYR A 383 10.79 -17.87 24.90
C TYR A 383 10.95 -18.60 26.21
N ASP A 384 12.15 -19.09 26.47
CA ASP A 384 12.59 -19.41 27.82
C ASP A 384 12.67 -18.10 28.62
N GLN A 385 12.02 -18.06 29.76
CA GLN A 385 11.91 -16.81 30.54
C GLN A 385 13.21 -16.46 31.30
N GLN A 386 14.08 -17.41 31.52
CA GLN A 386 15.31 -17.19 32.22
C GLN A 386 16.44 -16.71 31.30
N TYR A 387 16.56 -17.32 30.13
CA TYR A 387 17.67 -17.06 29.21
C TYR A 387 17.28 -16.33 27.93
N GLY A 388 16.01 -16.09 27.72
CA GLY A 388 15.51 -15.41 26.51
C GLY A 388 15.65 -16.24 25.22
N VAL A 389 15.94 -17.53 25.33
CA VAL A 389 16.10 -18.40 24.15
C VAL A 389 14.77 -18.63 23.46
N ALA A 390 14.71 -18.40 22.15
CA ALA A 390 13.52 -18.69 21.37
C ALA A 390 13.28 -20.22 21.31
N LEU A 391 12.11 -20.67 21.74
CA LEU A 391 11.72 -22.08 21.77
C LEU A 391 10.94 -22.48 20.51
N ALA A 392 10.13 -21.57 19.95
CA ALA A 392 9.37 -21.79 18.72
C ALA A 392 10.16 -21.30 17.48
N LYS A 393 11.17 -22.06 17.06
CA LYS A 393 12.14 -21.70 16.01
C LYS A 393 11.80 -22.26 14.62
N ARG A 394 10.87 -23.21 14.51
CA ARG A 394 10.60 -23.96 13.28
C ARG A 394 9.14 -23.89 12.93
N PHE A 395 8.81 -24.09 11.65
CA PHE A 395 7.43 -23.97 11.16
C PHE A 395 6.44 -24.91 11.83
N TYR A 396 6.85 -26.08 12.27
CA TYR A 396 5.96 -26.97 13.02
C TYR A 396 5.70 -26.54 14.48
N GLN A 397 6.58 -25.69 15.04
CA GLN A 397 6.42 -25.11 16.38
C GLN A 397 5.70 -23.76 16.37
N ASN A 398 5.82 -23.03 15.27
CA ASN A 398 5.20 -21.74 15.02
C ASN A 398 4.56 -21.78 13.61
N ARG A 399 3.57 -22.65 13.48
CA ARG A 399 3.02 -23.07 12.22
C ARG A 399 2.16 -21.95 11.58
N PRO A 400 2.50 -21.45 10.38
CA PRO A 400 1.61 -20.62 9.63
C PRO A 400 0.38 -21.42 9.16
N PRO A 401 -0.76 -20.75 8.87
CA PRO A 401 -1.95 -21.43 8.34
C PRO A 401 -1.62 -22.16 7.03
N SER A 402 -2.14 -23.38 6.92
CA SER A 402 -2.18 -24.12 5.67
C SER A 402 -3.52 -23.89 4.96
N ILE A 403 -3.66 -24.44 3.76
CA ILE A 403 -4.93 -24.40 3.03
C ILE A 403 -6.10 -25.04 3.79
N LEU A 404 -5.80 -25.95 4.74
CA LEU A 404 -6.80 -26.62 5.56
C LEU A 404 -7.26 -25.79 6.77
N ASP A 405 -6.53 -24.75 7.13
CA ASP A 405 -6.79 -23.91 8.30
C ASP A 405 -7.60 -22.65 7.95
N ILE A 406 -7.69 -22.30 6.66
CA ILE A 406 -8.42 -21.14 6.18
C ILE A 406 -9.85 -21.50 5.76
N PRO A 407 -10.78 -20.54 5.71
CA PRO A 407 -12.13 -20.80 5.21
C PRO A 407 -12.10 -21.27 3.76
N ALA A 408 -12.98 -22.22 3.42
CA ALA A 408 -13.19 -22.63 2.03
C ALA A 408 -13.69 -21.45 1.15
N LYS A 409 -14.38 -20.49 1.76
CA LYS A 409 -14.86 -19.27 1.12
C LYS A 409 -14.17 -18.05 1.76
N MET A 410 -13.37 -17.36 0.95
CA MET A 410 -12.79 -16.07 1.27
C MET A 410 -13.11 -15.09 0.16
N GLU A 411 -13.80 -14.02 0.49
CA GLU A 411 -14.20 -12.98 -0.48
C GLU A 411 -13.56 -11.64 -0.14
N TRP A 412 -13.30 -10.87 -1.16
CA TRP A 412 -12.84 -9.50 -0.99
C TRP A 412 -13.44 -8.59 -2.06
N THR A 413 -13.49 -7.30 -1.74
CA THR A 413 -13.75 -6.23 -2.70
C THR A 413 -13.10 -4.94 -2.21
N ALA A 414 -13.21 -3.87 -2.98
CA ALA A 414 -12.84 -2.53 -2.54
C ALA A 414 -14.03 -1.57 -2.60
N VAL A 415 -13.94 -0.47 -1.88
CA VAL A 415 -14.85 0.66 -2.03
C VAL A 415 -14.63 1.24 -3.42
N GLY A 416 -15.70 1.40 -4.21
CA GLY A 416 -15.61 1.91 -5.58
C GLY A 416 -15.42 0.85 -6.67
N ILE A 417 -15.42 -0.44 -6.35
CA ILE A 417 -15.54 -1.55 -7.32
C ILE A 417 -16.97 -2.09 -7.30
#